data_985e0172934d51c15a0fc50a248181be
#
_entry.id   985e0172934d51c15a0fc50a248181be
#
_cell.length_a   1.000
_cell.length_b   1.000
_cell.length_c   1.000
_cell.angle_alpha   90.00
_cell.angle_beta   90.00
_cell.angle_gamma   90.00
#
_symmetry.space_group_name_H-M   'P 1'
#
loop_
_entity.id
_entity.type
_entity.pdbx_description
1 polymer ?
#
loop_
_entity_poly.entity_id
_entity_poly.type
_entity_poly.pdbx_seq_one_letter_code
_entity_poly.pdbx_strand_id
1 'polypeptide(L)'
;PDAKFAFYLYHENWNFGVSAPNILQSKLKFDEGTNTGLSKLENHYYVHGGYHFNASEDIQIEPTVLVKYVQAAPVQADLMAKVTYKKQIWLGAAYRTSDAASAMIGYLFRENLVIGYSYDFTTSNLKNYSSGTHELLIGVRFVRGRTFEVPNLE
;
A
#
# COMPACT_ATOMS: atom_id res chain seq x y z
N PRO A 1 -12.54 21.52 -10.45
CA PRO A 1 -11.69 20.51 -11.09
C PRO A 1 -10.39 20.35 -10.34
N ASP A 2 -9.83 19.14 -10.29
CA ASP A 2 -8.54 18.86 -9.71
C ASP A 2 -7.72 17.98 -10.66
N ALA A 3 -6.40 17.94 -10.50
CA ALA A 3 -5.50 17.13 -11.29
C ALA A 3 -4.70 16.20 -10.38
N LYS A 4 -4.41 14.99 -10.88
CA LYS A 4 -3.58 14.00 -10.21
C LYS A 4 -2.43 13.62 -11.13
N PHE A 5 -1.27 13.44 -10.56
CA PHE A 5 -0.10 12.90 -11.25
C PHE A 5 0.40 11.66 -10.54
N ALA A 6 0.77 10.64 -11.30
CA ALA A 6 1.44 9.48 -10.78
C ALA A 6 2.44 8.95 -11.82
N PHE A 7 3.58 8.50 -11.33
CA PHE A 7 4.61 7.87 -12.12
C PHE A 7 5.09 6.62 -11.37
N TYR A 8 5.23 5.51 -12.09
CA TYR A 8 5.64 4.25 -11.52
C TYR A 8 6.61 3.52 -12.44
N LEU A 9 7.75 3.15 -11.90
CA LEU A 9 8.76 2.31 -12.53
C LEU A 9 8.83 0.98 -11.81
N TYR A 10 9.00 -0.09 -12.56
CA TYR A 10 9.22 -1.40 -11.99
C TYR A 10 10.22 -2.23 -12.83
N HIS A 11 10.90 -3.09 -12.16
CA HIS A 11 11.81 -4.08 -12.69
C HIS A 11 11.56 -5.42 -11.96
N GLU A 12 12.22 -6.49 -12.36
CA GLU A 12 12.07 -7.80 -11.72
C GLU A 12 12.26 -7.75 -10.20
N ASN A 13 13.23 -6.96 -9.74
CA ASN A 13 13.66 -6.96 -8.35
C ASN A 13 13.35 -5.65 -7.60
N TRP A 14 12.87 -4.61 -8.26
CA TRP A 14 12.58 -3.36 -7.59
C TRP A 14 11.43 -2.60 -8.24
N ASN A 15 10.82 -1.75 -7.45
CA ASN A 15 9.83 -0.82 -7.91
C ASN A 15 10.02 0.54 -7.24
N PHE A 16 9.61 1.58 -7.94
CA PHE A 16 9.67 2.95 -7.46
C PHE A 16 8.46 3.72 -8.00
N GLY A 17 7.83 4.51 -7.16
CA GLY A 17 6.69 5.32 -7.56
C GLY A 17 6.66 6.67 -6.88
N VAL A 18 6.12 7.64 -7.60
CA VAL A 18 5.80 8.96 -7.05
C VAL A 18 4.37 9.31 -7.44
N SER A 19 3.65 9.98 -6.55
CA SER A 19 2.33 10.49 -6.87
C SER A 19 2.03 11.79 -6.13
N ALA A 20 1.26 12.63 -6.79
CA ALA A 20 0.75 13.89 -6.27
C ALA A 20 -0.74 14.01 -6.63
N PRO A 21 -1.65 13.54 -5.77
CA PRO A 21 -3.06 13.85 -5.90
C PRO A 21 -3.30 15.32 -5.52
N ASN A 22 -4.36 15.90 -6.03
CA ASN A 22 -4.83 17.26 -5.72
C ASN A 22 -3.82 18.39 -6.07
N ILE A 23 -3.18 18.31 -7.23
CA ILE A 23 -2.15 19.29 -7.66
C ILE A 23 -2.73 20.72 -7.75
N LEU A 24 -3.98 20.86 -8.18
CA LEU A 24 -4.61 22.17 -8.38
C LEU A 24 -5.18 22.78 -7.10
N GLN A 25 -5.14 22.05 -5.98
CA GLN A 25 -5.62 22.53 -4.67
C GLN A 25 -7.01 23.16 -4.76
N SER A 26 -7.97 22.44 -5.31
CA SER A 26 -9.35 22.95 -5.50
C SER A 26 -9.94 23.44 -4.19
N LYS A 27 -10.49 24.67 -4.22
CA LYS A 27 -11.23 25.25 -3.10
C LYS A 27 -12.59 24.58 -2.98
N LEU A 28 -12.87 24.02 -1.82
CA LEU A 28 -14.21 23.51 -1.51
C LEU A 28 -15.06 24.68 -1.03
N LYS A 29 -16.10 25.01 -1.78
CA LYS A 29 -17.14 25.95 -1.34
C LYS A 29 -18.18 25.16 -0.57
N PHE A 30 -18.26 25.35 0.72
CA PHE A 30 -19.40 24.92 1.52
C PHE A 30 -20.42 26.06 1.50
N ASP A 31 -21.72 25.70 1.46
CA ASP A 31 -22.87 26.54 1.23
C ASP A 31 -22.83 27.91 1.97
N GLU A 32 -23.44 28.95 1.35
CA GLU A 32 -23.31 30.38 1.67
C GLU A 32 -23.90 30.84 3.02
N GLY A 33 -24.18 29.92 3.95
CA GLY A 33 -24.87 30.25 5.21
C GLY A 33 -24.00 30.59 6.42
N THR A 34 -22.73 30.25 6.42
CA THR A 34 -21.81 30.47 7.56
C THR A 34 -20.45 30.91 7.07
N ASN A 35 -19.88 31.95 7.69
CA ASN A 35 -18.53 32.48 7.48
C ASN A 35 -17.43 31.45 7.87
N THR A 36 -17.51 30.25 7.39
CA THR A 36 -16.49 29.20 7.56
C THR A 36 -15.52 29.27 6.40
N GLY A 37 -14.28 29.53 6.72
CA GLY A 37 -13.20 29.77 5.80
C GLY A 37 -13.13 28.73 4.68
N LEU A 38 -12.74 29.20 3.50
CA LEU A 38 -12.51 28.38 2.31
C LEU A 38 -11.58 27.22 2.67
N SER A 39 -12.12 26.02 2.76
CA SER A 39 -11.29 24.82 2.94
C SER A 39 -10.60 24.52 1.62
N LYS A 40 -9.29 24.53 1.63
CA LYS A 40 -8.43 24.23 0.48
C LYS A 40 -7.92 22.80 0.62
N LEU A 41 -7.97 22.03 -0.45
CA LEU A 41 -7.32 20.73 -0.49
C LEU A 41 -5.80 20.91 -0.42
N GLU A 42 -5.17 20.33 0.57
CA GLU A 42 -3.72 20.36 0.69
C GLU A 42 -3.08 19.38 -0.28
N ASN A 43 -1.92 19.77 -0.82
CA ASN A 43 -1.14 18.90 -1.69
C ASN A 43 -0.51 17.77 -0.87
N HIS A 44 -0.77 16.56 -1.32
CA HIS A 44 -0.13 15.37 -0.80
C HIS A 44 0.89 14.87 -1.81
N TYR A 45 2.07 14.52 -1.34
CA TYR A 45 3.11 13.91 -2.14
C TYR A 45 3.47 12.56 -1.54
N TYR A 46 3.54 11.56 -2.39
CA TYR A 46 3.88 10.21 -2.01
C TYR A 46 5.08 9.73 -2.81
N VAL A 47 6.05 9.17 -2.12
CA VAL A 47 7.20 8.48 -2.72
C VAL A 47 7.22 7.07 -2.17
N HIS A 48 7.23 6.09 -3.05
CA HIS A 48 7.20 4.67 -2.73
C HIS A 48 8.41 3.98 -3.34
N GLY A 49 9.03 3.07 -2.62
CA GLY A 49 10.10 2.22 -3.13
C GLY A 49 10.03 0.84 -2.49
N GLY A 50 10.26 -0.19 -3.29
CA GLY A 50 10.30 -1.56 -2.84
C GLY A 50 11.40 -2.34 -3.54
N TYR A 51 11.92 -3.33 -2.84
CA TYR A 51 12.88 -4.27 -3.40
C TYR A 51 12.44 -5.70 -3.10
N HIS A 52 12.65 -6.59 -4.05
CA HIS A 52 12.33 -8.00 -3.95
C HIS A 52 13.60 -8.82 -4.15
N PHE A 53 13.96 -9.64 -3.19
CA PHE A 53 15.10 -10.54 -3.33
C PHE A 53 14.81 -11.92 -2.77
N ASN A 54 15.41 -12.91 -3.40
CA ASN A 54 15.33 -14.30 -2.97
C ASN A 54 16.48 -14.57 -1.99
N ALA A 55 16.16 -14.74 -0.71
CA ALA A 55 17.15 -15.10 0.30
C ALA A 55 17.57 -16.58 0.18
N SER A 56 16.65 -17.42 -0.34
CA SER A 56 16.90 -18.81 -0.73
C SER A 56 15.90 -19.23 -1.81
N GLU A 57 15.96 -20.49 -2.27
CA GLU A 57 15.00 -21.05 -3.22
C GLU A 57 13.54 -20.96 -2.71
N ASP A 58 13.36 -21.09 -1.40
CA ASP A 58 12.05 -21.11 -0.74
C ASP A 58 11.67 -19.77 -0.09
N ILE A 59 12.62 -18.85 0.12
CA ILE A 59 12.38 -17.62 0.92
C ILE A 59 12.57 -16.38 0.06
N GLN A 60 11.54 -15.58 -0.02
CA GLN A 60 11.56 -14.25 -0.65
C GLN A 60 11.35 -13.18 0.41
N ILE A 61 12.07 -12.06 0.31
CA ILE A 61 11.98 -10.92 1.22
C ILE A 61 11.69 -9.66 0.42
N GLU A 62 10.70 -8.88 0.84
CA GLU A 62 10.24 -7.68 0.17
C GLU A 62 10.17 -6.51 1.17
N PRO A 63 11.28 -5.78 1.38
CA PRO A 63 11.24 -4.49 2.07
C PRO A 63 10.58 -3.43 1.18
N THR A 64 9.76 -2.59 1.80
CA THR A 64 9.07 -1.49 1.12
C THR A 64 9.07 -0.26 2.02
N VAL A 65 9.21 0.91 1.41
CA VAL A 65 9.09 2.20 2.08
C VAL A 65 8.07 3.06 1.33
N LEU A 66 7.23 3.77 2.08
CA LEU A 66 6.34 4.79 1.56
C LEU A 66 6.53 6.06 2.40
N VAL A 67 6.94 7.14 1.75
CA VAL A 67 7.06 8.46 2.38
C VAL A 67 5.89 9.31 1.93
N LYS A 68 5.24 9.96 2.89
CA LYS A 68 4.12 10.87 2.68
C LYS A 68 4.52 12.26 3.18
N TYR A 69 4.27 13.24 2.33
CA TYR A 69 4.52 14.63 2.67
C TYR A 69 3.28 15.49 2.39
N VAL A 70 2.92 16.30 3.37
CA VAL A 70 1.88 17.34 3.29
C VAL A 70 2.45 18.60 3.92
N GLN A 71 2.26 19.74 3.28
CA GLN A 71 2.89 21.00 3.72
C GLN A 71 2.55 21.40 5.17
N ALA A 72 1.36 21.06 5.63
CA ALA A 72 0.87 21.42 6.98
C ALA A 72 1.12 20.33 8.04
N ALA A 73 1.81 19.23 7.72
CA ALA A 73 2.00 18.11 8.62
C ALA A 73 3.46 17.60 8.61
N PRO A 74 3.91 16.96 9.71
CA PRO A 74 5.20 16.27 9.73
C PRO A 74 5.27 15.20 8.64
N VAL A 75 6.46 14.99 8.08
CA VAL A 75 6.73 13.88 7.15
C VAL A 75 6.42 12.55 7.84
N GLN A 76 5.64 11.72 7.19
CA GLN A 76 5.32 10.37 7.65
C GLN A 76 6.00 9.34 6.77
N ALA A 77 6.63 8.34 7.37
CA ALA A 77 7.21 7.21 6.67
C ALA A 77 6.57 5.90 7.16
N ASP A 78 6.14 5.08 6.22
CA ASP A 78 5.70 3.71 6.44
C ASP A 78 6.80 2.78 5.96
N LEU A 79 7.34 1.97 6.85
CA LEU A 79 8.33 0.93 6.57
C LEU A 79 7.65 -0.42 6.68
N MET A 80 7.78 -1.26 5.67
CA MET A 80 7.20 -2.60 5.66
C MET A 80 8.25 -3.62 5.22
N ALA A 81 8.20 -4.80 5.81
CA ALA A 81 8.93 -5.96 5.35
C ALA A 81 7.96 -7.15 5.27
N LYS A 82 7.97 -7.84 4.12
CA LYS A 82 7.20 -9.07 3.91
C LYS A 82 8.18 -10.19 3.59
N VAL A 83 8.01 -11.35 4.24
CA VAL A 83 8.74 -12.58 3.98
C VAL A 83 7.75 -13.62 3.46
N THR A 84 8.03 -14.20 2.31
CA THR A 84 7.20 -15.24 1.69
C THR A 84 7.97 -16.56 1.69
N TYR A 85 7.35 -17.62 2.21
CA TYR A 85 7.89 -18.97 2.24
C TYR A 85 7.16 -19.87 1.25
N LYS A 86 7.93 -20.54 0.40
CA LYS A 86 7.46 -21.48 -0.66
C LYS A 86 6.38 -20.91 -1.55
N LYS A 87 6.36 -19.58 -1.73
CA LYS A 87 5.34 -18.84 -2.49
C LYS A 87 3.90 -19.06 -2.00
N GLN A 88 3.73 -19.53 -0.78
CA GLN A 88 2.42 -19.88 -0.20
C GLN A 88 2.13 -19.13 1.08
N ILE A 89 3.03 -19.18 2.06
CA ILE A 89 2.84 -18.52 3.36
C ILE A 89 3.62 -17.22 3.35
N TRP A 90 3.02 -16.15 3.81
CA TRP A 90 3.73 -14.91 4.00
C TRP A 90 3.47 -14.31 5.37
N LEU A 91 4.50 -13.70 5.91
CA LEU A 91 4.47 -12.90 7.13
C LEU A 91 4.91 -11.48 6.77
N GLY A 92 4.28 -10.50 7.38
CA GLY A 92 4.63 -9.10 7.20
C GLY A 92 4.63 -8.36 8.52
N ALA A 93 5.46 -7.33 8.58
CA ALA A 93 5.43 -6.33 9.63
C ALA A 93 5.54 -4.96 8.99
N ALA A 94 4.81 -3.99 9.52
CA ALA A 94 4.90 -2.61 9.10
C ALA A 94 5.01 -1.69 10.31
N TYR A 95 5.71 -0.59 10.12
CA TYR A 95 5.84 0.47 11.10
C TYR A 95 5.59 1.82 10.44
N ARG A 96 4.63 2.55 10.96
CA ARG A 96 4.32 3.92 10.57
C ARG A 96 4.85 4.89 11.60
N THR A 97 5.69 5.81 11.19
CA THR A 97 6.28 6.80 12.09
C THR A 97 5.19 7.56 12.85
N SER A 98 5.33 7.58 14.18
CA SER A 98 4.47 8.30 15.13
C SER A 98 2.98 7.90 15.16
N ASP A 99 2.61 6.73 14.59
CA ASP A 99 1.20 6.36 14.48
C ASP A 99 0.91 4.91 14.88
N ALA A 100 1.45 3.93 14.14
CA ALA A 100 1.08 2.55 14.30
C ALA A 100 2.20 1.57 13.95
N ALA A 101 2.09 0.36 14.48
CA ALA A 101 2.83 -0.81 14.02
C ALA A 101 1.84 -1.91 13.69
N SER A 102 2.07 -2.67 12.62
CA SER A 102 1.20 -3.78 12.23
C SER A 102 1.97 -5.07 12.00
N ALA A 103 1.29 -6.18 12.30
CA ALA A 103 1.75 -7.52 11.99
C ALA A 103 0.72 -8.20 11.09
N MET A 104 1.20 -8.94 10.10
CA MET A 104 0.38 -9.54 9.07
C MET A 104 0.80 -11.00 8.83
N ILE A 105 -0.16 -11.85 8.55
CA ILE A 105 0.06 -13.22 8.11
C ILE A 105 -0.91 -13.56 6.99
N GLY A 106 -0.49 -14.36 6.04
CA GLY A 106 -1.40 -14.83 5.00
C GLY A 106 -0.94 -16.10 4.33
N TYR A 107 -1.88 -16.69 3.63
CA TYR A 107 -1.70 -17.94 2.90
C TYR A 107 -2.28 -17.83 1.49
N LEU A 108 -1.51 -18.27 0.51
CA LEU A 108 -1.91 -18.39 -0.88
C LEU A 108 -2.21 -19.86 -1.20
N PHE A 109 -3.49 -20.17 -1.35
CA PHE A 109 -3.94 -21.52 -1.68
C PHE A 109 -4.05 -21.70 -3.20
N ARG A 110 -3.31 -22.68 -3.75
CA ARG A 110 -3.32 -23.07 -5.18
C ARG A 110 -3.21 -21.88 -6.15
N GLU A 111 -2.44 -20.86 -5.78
CA GLU A 111 -2.22 -19.64 -6.57
C GLU A 111 -3.47 -18.80 -6.88
N ASN A 112 -4.63 -19.23 -6.42
CA ASN A 112 -5.91 -18.64 -6.76
C ASN A 112 -6.62 -17.96 -5.59
N LEU A 113 -6.47 -18.47 -4.37
CA LEU A 113 -7.13 -17.96 -3.18
C LEU A 113 -6.10 -17.43 -2.19
N VAL A 114 -6.20 -16.17 -1.86
CA VAL A 114 -5.40 -15.53 -0.81
C VAL A 114 -6.30 -15.32 0.41
N ILE A 115 -5.82 -15.73 1.56
CA ILE A 115 -6.41 -15.39 2.85
C ILE A 115 -5.33 -14.73 3.67
N GLY A 116 -5.63 -13.57 4.24
CA GLY A 116 -4.70 -12.83 5.07
C GLY A 116 -5.40 -12.25 6.29
N TYR A 117 -4.62 -12.02 7.32
CA TYR A 117 -5.05 -11.36 8.53
C TYR A 117 -3.99 -10.36 8.97
N SER A 118 -4.41 -9.18 9.38
CA SER A 118 -3.53 -8.20 10.00
C SER A 118 -4.09 -7.71 11.33
N TYR A 119 -3.16 -7.28 12.18
CA TYR A 119 -3.47 -6.58 13.40
C TYR A 119 -2.62 -5.33 13.52
N ASP A 120 -3.27 -4.19 13.68
CA ASP A 120 -2.63 -2.89 13.81
C ASP A 120 -2.60 -2.46 15.28
N PHE A 121 -1.40 -2.21 15.78
CA PHE A 121 -1.14 -1.66 17.11
C PHE A 121 -1.03 -0.15 17.02
N THR A 122 -1.93 0.58 17.65
CA THR A 122 -1.82 2.04 17.76
C THR A 122 -0.69 2.41 18.69
N THR A 123 0.34 3.11 18.20
CA THR A 123 1.51 3.55 18.99
C THR A 123 1.42 5.02 19.39
N SER A 124 0.51 5.79 18.77
CA SER A 124 0.26 7.20 19.09
C SER A 124 -0.53 7.38 20.40
N ASN A 125 -0.77 8.62 20.78
CA ASN A 125 -1.59 8.97 21.97
C ASN A 125 -3.03 8.41 21.90
N LEU A 126 -3.49 7.98 20.71
CA LEU A 126 -4.77 7.30 20.50
C LEU A 126 -4.83 5.90 21.15
N LYS A 127 -3.68 5.31 21.55
CA LYS A 127 -3.64 4.01 22.26
C LYS A 127 -4.52 3.96 23.51
N ASN A 128 -4.81 5.11 24.14
CA ASN A 128 -5.65 5.18 25.31
C ASN A 128 -7.15 5.05 24.98
N TYR A 129 -7.51 5.15 23.68
CA TYR A 129 -8.89 5.14 23.19
C TYR A 129 -9.15 4.05 22.13
N SER A 130 -8.10 3.36 21.67
CA SER A 130 -8.19 2.30 20.66
C SER A 130 -7.37 1.08 21.09
N SER A 131 -7.98 -0.08 21.01
CA SER A 131 -7.34 -1.37 21.28
C SER A 131 -6.59 -1.94 20.06
N GLY A 132 -6.49 -1.16 18.97
CA GLY A 132 -5.97 -1.63 17.69
C GLY A 132 -7.09 -2.07 16.72
N THR A 133 -6.69 -2.47 15.51
CA THR A 133 -7.62 -2.84 14.45
C THR A 133 -7.30 -4.23 13.90
N HIS A 134 -8.33 -5.03 13.71
CA HIS A 134 -8.24 -6.35 13.08
C HIS A 134 -8.74 -6.26 11.65
N GLU A 135 -7.98 -6.80 10.71
CA GLU A 135 -8.36 -6.83 9.30
C GLU A 135 -8.29 -8.25 8.74
N LEU A 136 -9.28 -8.62 7.95
CA LEU A 136 -9.31 -9.89 7.21
C LEU A 136 -9.27 -9.58 5.71
N LEU A 137 -8.33 -10.20 5.01
CA LEU A 137 -8.20 -10.14 3.56
C LEU A 137 -8.60 -11.48 2.93
N ILE A 138 -9.51 -11.43 1.98
CA ILE A 138 -9.83 -12.57 1.12
C ILE A 138 -9.71 -12.10 -0.33
N GLY A 139 -8.84 -12.72 -1.10
CA GLY A 139 -8.62 -12.42 -2.52
C GLY A 139 -8.75 -13.66 -3.39
N VAL A 140 -9.47 -13.55 -4.50
CA VAL A 140 -9.61 -14.64 -5.48
C VAL A 140 -9.09 -14.19 -6.83
N ARG A 141 -8.18 -14.97 -7.40
CA ARG A 141 -7.66 -14.76 -8.75
C ARG A 141 -8.33 -15.72 -9.73
N PHE A 142 -9.05 -15.18 -10.69
CA PHE A 142 -9.61 -15.95 -11.80
C PHE A 142 -8.60 -15.97 -12.96
N VAL A 143 -7.95 -17.11 -13.18
CA VAL A 143 -7.06 -17.29 -14.34
C VAL A 143 -7.91 -17.87 -15.46
N ARG A 144 -8.20 -17.06 -16.48
CA ARG A 144 -8.81 -17.55 -17.71
C ARG A 144 -7.69 -18.19 -18.55
N GLY A 145 -7.67 -19.51 -18.62
CA GLY A 145 -6.74 -20.23 -19.49
C GLY A 145 -6.99 -19.84 -20.96
N ARG A 146 -6.15 -18.99 -21.51
CA ARG A 146 -6.01 -18.85 -22.96
C ARG A 146 -5.02 -19.94 -23.41
N THR A 147 -5.53 -21.05 -23.88
CA THR A 147 -4.77 -21.94 -24.76
C THR A 147 -4.61 -21.17 -26.07
N PHE A 148 -3.45 -20.57 -26.31
CA PHE A 148 -3.06 -20.17 -27.65
C PHE A 148 -2.65 -21.44 -28.37
N GLU A 149 -3.56 -22.01 -29.17
CA GLU A 149 -3.15 -22.94 -30.24
C GLU A 149 -2.37 -22.10 -31.26
N VAL A 150 -1.09 -22.34 -31.35
CA VAL A 150 -0.27 -21.82 -32.45
C VAL A 150 -0.70 -22.58 -33.69
N PRO A 151 -1.22 -21.93 -34.75
CA PRO A 151 -1.50 -22.64 -36.01
C PRO A 151 -0.19 -23.20 -36.54
N ASN A 152 -0.16 -24.52 -36.77
CA ASN A 152 0.94 -25.13 -37.49
C ASN A 152 0.95 -24.53 -38.90
N LEU A 153 1.97 -23.73 -39.20
CA LEU A 153 2.29 -23.30 -40.55
C LEU A 153 3.02 -24.48 -41.23
N GLU A 154 2.30 -25.29 -42.03
CA GLU A 154 2.89 -26.15 -43.04
C GLU A 154 3.31 -25.33 -44.28
#